data_fa6263134e7939e6570c46c94282adf4
#
_entry.id   fa6263134e7939e6570c46c94282adf4
#
_cell.length_a   1.000
_cell.length_b   1.000
_cell.length_c   1.000
_cell.angle_alpha   90.00
_cell.angle_beta   90.00
_cell.angle_gamma   90.00
#
_symmetry.space_group_name_H-M   'P 1'
#
loop_
_entity.id
_entity.type
_entity.pdbx_description
1 polymer ?
#
loop_
_entity_poly.entity_id
_entity_poly.type
_entity_poly.pdbx_seq_one_letter_code
_entity_poly.pdbx_strand_id
1 'polypeptide(L)'
;IEECVGTNEHTLNEMVAFCKAKKWKPLFVIPPMSSKLQRKFSDEFVEKVLLSVVNKSSRLNNIPLYNYLKQEDFCYDYKLYCDGGFKLNKYGSKKFMRHFLGDLIKDGIIANNSVLSVDKL
;
A
#
# COMPACT_ATOMS: atom_id res chain seq x y z
N ILE A 1 9.41 0.74 -20.34
CA ILE A 1 8.21 0.64 -19.47
C ILE A 1 7.66 -0.78 -19.48
N GLU A 2 7.44 -1.38 -20.62
CA GLU A 2 6.92 -2.74 -20.73
C GLU A 2 7.84 -3.77 -20.08
N GLU A 3 9.15 -3.61 -20.25
CA GLU A 3 10.15 -4.45 -19.62
C GLU A 3 10.12 -4.32 -18.10
N CYS A 4 9.99 -3.10 -17.58
CA CYS A 4 9.86 -2.86 -16.13
C CYS A 4 8.57 -3.46 -15.57
N VAL A 5 7.47 -3.33 -16.30
CA VAL A 5 6.18 -3.92 -15.90
C VAL A 5 6.28 -5.43 -15.83
N GLY A 6 6.87 -6.07 -16.85
CA GLY A 6 7.05 -7.52 -16.87
C GLY A 6 7.93 -8.02 -15.73
N THR A 7 9.01 -7.32 -15.42
CA THR A 7 9.90 -7.65 -14.31
C THR A 7 9.20 -7.52 -12.97
N ASN A 8 8.45 -6.44 -12.79
CA ASN A 8 7.69 -6.21 -11.55
C ASN A 8 6.60 -7.26 -11.35
N GLU A 9 5.89 -7.61 -12.41
CA GLU A 9 4.88 -8.66 -12.38
C GLU A 9 5.49 -10.01 -12.00
N HIS A 10 6.62 -10.37 -12.59
CA HIS A 10 7.34 -11.60 -12.28
C HIS A 10 7.77 -11.65 -10.81
N THR A 11 8.37 -10.57 -10.31
CA THR A 11 8.80 -10.47 -8.91
C THR A 11 7.63 -10.61 -7.95
N LEU A 12 6.52 -9.92 -8.24
CA LEU A 12 5.33 -9.99 -7.41
C LEU A 12 4.75 -11.42 -7.39
N ASN A 13 4.72 -12.08 -8.53
CA ASN A 13 4.25 -13.47 -8.64
C ASN A 13 5.13 -14.42 -7.82
N GLU A 14 6.45 -14.23 -7.82
CA GLU A 14 7.37 -15.02 -7.01
C GLU A 14 7.11 -14.80 -5.51
N MET A 15 6.88 -13.56 -5.09
CA MET A 15 6.56 -13.23 -3.70
C MET A 15 5.27 -13.90 -3.26
N VAL A 16 4.25 -13.86 -4.10
CA VAL A 16 2.95 -14.50 -3.82
C VAL A 16 3.11 -16.02 -3.70
N ALA A 17 3.85 -16.64 -4.61
CA ALA A 17 4.13 -18.08 -4.58
C ALA A 17 4.87 -18.47 -3.29
N PHE A 18 5.83 -17.67 -2.88
CA PHE A 18 6.56 -17.87 -1.62
C PHE A 18 5.62 -17.84 -0.41
N CYS A 19 4.74 -16.85 -0.34
CA CYS A 19 3.76 -16.74 0.74
C CYS A 19 2.82 -17.94 0.77
N LYS A 20 2.34 -18.39 -0.39
CA LYS A 20 1.49 -19.59 -0.49
C LYS A 20 2.21 -20.83 -0.02
N ALA A 21 3.48 -21.02 -0.40
CA ALA A 21 4.29 -22.14 0.02
C ALA A 21 4.49 -22.19 1.55
N LYS A 22 4.57 -21.02 2.19
CA LYS A 22 4.67 -20.87 3.64
C LYS A 22 3.31 -20.94 4.35
N LYS A 23 2.22 -21.02 3.61
CA LYS A 23 0.84 -20.97 4.14
C LYS A 23 0.53 -19.64 4.84
N TRP A 24 1.20 -18.56 4.41
CA TRP A 24 0.92 -17.21 4.88
C TRP A 24 -0.24 -16.59 4.11
N LYS A 25 -0.89 -15.63 4.73
CA LYS A 25 -1.99 -14.88 4.12
C LYS A 25 -1.50 -13.46 3.81
N PRO A 26 -0.97 -13.21 2.60
CA PRO A 26 -0.45 -11.90 2.26
C PRO A 26 -1.55 -10.87 2.09
N LEU A 27 -1.19 -9.60 2.29
CA LEU A 27 -2.00 -8.44 1.96
C LEU A 27 -1.19 -7.54 1.03
N PHE A 28 -1.87 -6.87 0.11
CA PHE A 28 -1.26 -5.80 -0.66
C PHE A 28 -1.66 -4.46 -0.08
N VAL A 29 -0.66 -3.60 0.15
CA VAL A 29 -0.88 -2.26 0.67
C VAL A 29 -0.12 -1.27 -0.20
N ILE A 30 -0.81 -0.25 -0.70
CA ILE A 30 -0.20 0.87 -1.38
C ILE A 30 -0.30 2.07 -0.44
N PRO A 31 0.82 2.53 0.12
CA PRO A 31 0.80 3.66 1.05
C PRO A 31 0.45 4.97 0.34
N PRO A 32 0.02 5.99 1.09
CA PRO A 32 -0.28 7.29 0.51
C PRO A 32 0.98 7.97 -0.03
N MET A 33 0.81 8.73 -1.09
CA MET A 33 1.85 9.53 -1.72
C MET A 33 1.43 11.00 -1.67
N SER A 34 2.35 11.91 -1.35
CA SER A 34 2.03 13.33 -1.31
C SER A 34 1.50 13.83 -2.66
N SER A 35 0.55 14.75 -2.65
CA SER A 35 -0.01 15.33 -3.86
C SER A 35 1.06 16.01 -4.72
N LYS A 36 2.08 16.58 -4.08
CA LYS A 36 3.23 17.19 -4.77
C LYS A 36 3.99 16.18 -5.62
N LEU A 37 4.21 14.98 -5.08
CA LEU A 37 4.88 13.92 -5.81
C LEU A 37 3.96 13.30 -6.87
N GLN A 38 2.68 13.11 -6.56
CA GLN A 38 1.71 12.58 -7.50
C GLN A 38 1.62 13.39 -8.80
N ARG A 39 1.77 14.72 -8.70
CA ARG A 39 1.73 15.62 -9.86
C ARG A 39 2.88 15.41 -10.83
N LYS A 40 3.95 14.72 -10.42
CA LYS A 40 5.09 14.40 -11.29
C LYS A 40 4.84 13.19 -12.19
N PHE A 41 3.77 12.45 -11.95
CA PHE A 41 3.42 11.25 -12.71
C PHE A 41 2.01 11.40 -13.28
N SER A 42 1.81 10.98 -14.52
CA SER A 42 0.46 10.93 -15.10
C SER A 42 -0.33 9.79 -14.46
N ASP A 43 -1.66 9.93 -14.42
CA ASP A 43 -2.53 8.86 -13.94
C ASP A 43 -2.39 7.61 -14.80
N GLU A 44 -2.21 7.79 -16.11
CA GLU A 44 -1.98 6.68 -17.04
C GLU A 44 -0.70 5.92 -16.72
N PHE A 45 0.38 6.62 -16.40
CA PHE A 45 1.65 6.00 -16.02
C PHE A 45 1.50 5.19 -14.73
N VAL A 46 0.88 5.77 -13.70
CA VAL A 46 0.66 5.09 -12.42
C VAL A 46 -0.22 3.86 -12.60
N GLU A 47 -1.28 3.96 -13.40
CA GLU A 47 -2.16 2.84 -13.70
C GLU A 47 -1.39 1.71 -14.39
N LYS A 48 -0.61 2.04 -15.41
CA LYS A 48 0.11 1.04 -16.20
C LYS A 48 1.25 0.37 -15.43
N VAL A 49 2.03 1.15 -14.67
CA VAL A 49 3.26 0.66 -14.04
C VAL A 49 2.99 0.01 -12.69
N LEU A 50 2.02 0.52 -11.93
CA LEU A 50 1.76 0.06 -10.57
C LEU A 50 0.42 -0.62 -10.43
N LEU A 51 -0.66 0.12 -10.67
CA LEU A 51 -1.99 -0.34 -10.29
C LEU A 51 -2.47 -1.56 -11.08
N SER A 52 -2.18 -1.61 -12.37
CA SER A 52 -2.58 -2.75 -13.21
C SER A 52 -1.94 -4.05 -12.73
N VAL A 53 -0.66 -4.01 -12.40
CA VAL A 53 0.10 -5.18 -11.93
C VAL A 53 -0.46 -5.68 -10.59
N VAL A 54 -0.62 -4.77 -9.63
CA VAL A 54 -1.09 -5.11 -8.29
C VAL A 54 -2.55 -5.56 -8.31
N ASN A 55 -3.41 -4.87 -9.06
CA ASN A 55 -4.82 -5.24 -9.20
C ASN A 55 -5.00 -6.62 -9.83
N LYS A 56 -4.22 -6.91 -10.86
CA LYS A 56 -4.24 -8.22 -11.52
C LYS A 56 -3.86 -9.32 -10.55
N SER A 57 -2.76 -9.15 -9.83
CA SER A 57 -2.29 -10.14 -8.86
C SER A 57 -3.29 -10.33 -7.70
N SER A 58 -3.87 -9.24 -7.21
CA SER A 58 -4.91 -9.27 -6.19
C SER A 58 -6.10 -10.14 -6.61
N ARG A 59 -6.61 -9.91 -7.81
CA ARG A 59 -7.75 -10.68 -8.34
C ARG A 59 -7.42 -12.16 -8.57
N LEU A 60 -6.31 -12.42 -9.24
CA LEU A 60 -5.92 -13.79 -9.61
C LEU A 60 -5.61 -14.66 -8.39
N ASN A 61 -5.07 -14.06 -7.33
CA ASN A 61 -4.63 -14.78 -6.14
C ASN A 61 -5.56 -14.61 -4.95
N ASN A 62 -6.65 -13.88 -5.12
CA ASN A 62 -7.62 -13.57 -4.06
C ASN A 62 -6.92 -12.96 -2.83
N ILE A 63 -6.04 -11.98 -3.07
CA ILE A 63 -5.30 -11.25 -2.04
C ILE A 63 -5.97 -9.90 -1.82
N PRO A 64 -6.34 -9.54 -0.58
CA PRO A 64 -6.90 -8.21 -0.31
C PRO A 64 -5.91 -7.11 -0.70
N LEU A 65 -6.43 -6.04 -1.31
CA LEU A 65 -5.65 -4.86 -1.70
C LEU A 65 -6.18 -3.63 -0.99
N TYR A 66 -5.29 -2.96 -0.24
CA TYR A 66 -5.57 -1.71 0.43
C TYR A 66 -4.80 -0.59 -0.26
N ASN A 67 -5.50 0.19 -1.07
CA ASN A 67 -4.91 1.25 -1.89
C ASN A 67 -5.18 2.61 -1.25
N TYR A 68 -4.14 3.21 -0.65
CA TYR A 68 -4.21 4.55 -0.03
C TYR A 68 -3.48 5.61 -0.84
N LEU A 69 -3.11 5.30 -2.09
CA LEU A 69 -2.26 6.17 -2.91
C LEU A 69 -2.76 7.62 -2.96
N LYS A 70 -4.06 7.80 -3.16
CA LYS A 70 -4.71 9.11 -3.29
C LYS A 70 -5.63 9.45 -2.10
N GLN A 71 -5.36 8.88 -0.94
CA GLN A 71 -6.15 9.15 0.26
C GLN A 71 -6.00 10.61 0.68
N GLU A 72 -7.08 11.38 0.62
CA GLU A 72 -7.06 12.84 0.81
C GLU A 72 -6.52 13.26 2.16
N ASP A 73 -6.85 12.55 3.22
CA ASP A 73 -6.39 12.85 4.59
C ASP A 73 -4.88 12.83 4.72
N PHE A 74 -4.18 12.19 3.80
CA PHE A 74 -2.72 12.07 3.80
C PHE A 74 -2.06 12.89 2.69
N CYS A 75 -2.65 12.89 1.49
CA CYS A 75 -1.97 13.39 0.29
C CYS A 75 -1.65 14.89 0.36
N TYR A 76 -2.51 15.68 1.00
CA TYR A 76 -2.39 17.14 1.04
C TYR A 76 -1.73 17.68 2.29
N ASP A 77 -1.40 16.84 3.25
CA ASP A 77 -0.73 17.26 4.48
C ASP A 77 0.77 16.99 4.40
N TYR A 78 1.51 18.01 3.97
CA TYR A 78 2.96 17.90 3.76
C TYR A 78 3.74 17.68 5.07
N LYS A 79 3.15 17.97 6.22
CA LYS A 79 3.77 17.71 7.52
C LYS A 79 3.95 16.22 7.82
N LEU A 80 3.27 15.36 7.07
CA LEU A 80 3.33 13.91 7.23
C LEU A 80 4.48 13.26 6.45
N TYR A 81 5.21 14.03 5.65
CA TYR A 81 6.20 13.49 4.71
C TYR A 81 7.60 14.02 4.96
N CYS A 82 8.58 13.27 4.48
CA CYS A 82 9.98 13.66 4.35
C CYS A 82 10.45 13.36 2.92
N ASP A 83 11.71 13.69 2.61
CA ASP A 83 12.34 13.44 1.30
C ASP A 83 11.51 13.94 0.11
N GLY A 84 11.03 15.20 0.20
CA GLY A 84 10.29 15.82 -0.89
C GLY A 84 8.90 15.21 -1.12
N GLY A 85 8.34 14.54 -0.14
CA GLY A 85 7.02 13.91 -0.24
C GLY A 85 7.06 12.45 -0.66
N PHE A 86 8.25 11.86 -0.68
CA PHE A 86 8.44 10.47 -1.12
C PHE A 86 8.08 9.46 -0.04
N LYS A 87 8.36 9.77 1.21
CA LYS A 87 8.17 8.88 2.35
C LYS A 87 7.35 9.56 3.42
N LEU A 88 6.54 8.78 4.11
CA LEU A 88 5.93 9.23 5.35
C LEU A 88 7.02 9.41 6.41
N ASN A 89 6.95 10.53 7.14
CA ASN A 89 7.82 10.74 8.29
C ASN A 89 7.26 10.01 9.53
N LYS A 90 7.86 10.23 10.69
CA LYS A 90 7.42 9.61 11.95
C LYS A 90 5.93 9.85 12.23
N TYR A 91 5.46 11.06 12.02
CA TYR A 91 4.05 11.42 12.29
C TYR A 91 3.11 10.82 11.24
N GLY A 92 3.51 10.89 9.98
CA GLY A 92 2.75 10.29 8.88
C GLY A 92 2.63 8.79 9.00
N SER A 93 3.71 8.11 9.35
CA SER A 93 3.72 6.66 9.56
C SER A 93 2.79 6.25 10.69
N LYS A 94 2.81 6.99 11.79
CA LYS A 94 1.95 6.71 12.93
C LYS A 94 0.47 6.90 12.59
N LYS A 95 0.14 7.99 11.92
CA LYS A 95 -1.22 8.26 11.44
C LYS A 95 -1.67 7.17 10.46
N PHE A 96 -0.81 6.80 9.52
CA PHE A 96 -1.11 5.78 8.53
C PHE A 96 -1.35 4.41 9.18
N MET A 97 -0.50 3.98 10.09
CA MET A 97 -0.67 2.70 10.76
C MET A 97 -1.96 2.62 11.55
N ARG A 98 -2.35 3.70 12.22
CA ARG A 98 -3.63 3.75 12.92
C ARG A 98 -4.81 3.58 11.96
N HIS A 99 -4.76 4.29 10.83
CA HIS A 99 -5.79 4.21 9.81
C HIS A 99 -5.87 2.80 9.20
N PHE A 100 -4.74 2.27 8.79
CA PHE A 100 -4.63 0.96 8.15
C PHE A 100 -5.09 -0.17 9.09
N LEU A 101 -4.60 -0.18 10.32
CA LEU A 101 -5.01 -1.19 11.29
C LEU A 101 -6.50 -1.09 11.62
N GLY A 102 -7.04 0.12 11.65
CA GLY A 102 -8.48 0.33 11.81
C GLY A 102 -9.28 -0.30 10.68
N ASP A 103 -8.81 -0.15 9.44
CA ASP A 103 -9.46 -0.76 8.27
C ASP A 103 -9.38 -2.30 8.33
N LEU A 104 -8.25 -2.85 8.75
CA LEU A 104 -8.09 -4.31 8.90
C LEU A 104 -9.02 -4.88 9.95
N ILE A 105 -9.23 -4.17 11.06
CA ILE A 105 -10.19 -4.57 12.10
C ILE A 105 -11.61 -4.53 11.54
N LYS A 106 -11.96 -3.44 10.88
CA LYS A 106 -13.28 -3.25 10.27
C LYS A 106 -13.61 -4.36 9.28
N ASP A 107 -12.62 -4.81 8.52
CA ASP A 107 -12.78 -5.85 7.52
C ASP A 107 -12.62 -7.26 8.10
N GLY A 108 -12.37 -7.38 9.39
CA GLY A 108 -12.24 -8.66 10.07
C GLY A 108 -10.95 -9.42 9.77
N ILE A 109 -9.94 -8.73 9.22
CA ILE A 109 -8.64 -9.35 8.91
C ILE A 109 -7.85 -9.60 10.19
N ILE A 110 -7.91 -8.67 11.14
CA ILE A 110 -7.28 -8.80 12.46
C ILE A 110 -8.30 -8.55 13.56
N ALA A 111 -8.03 -9.13 14.73
CA ALA A 111 -8.88 -8.95 15.89
C ALA A 111 -8.63 -7.58 16.54
N ASN A 112 -9.70 -6.98 17.10
CA ASN A 112 -9.65 -5.67 17.74
C ASN A 112 -8.60 -5.59 18.87
N ASN A 113 -8.44 -6.65 19.64
CA ASN A 113 -7.47 -6.71 20.73
C ASN A 113 -6.01 -6.69 20.26
N SER A 114 -5.75 -6.98 18.98
CA SER A 114 -4.40 -6.93 18.39
C SER A 114 -3.86 -5.50 18.27
N VAL A 115 -4.70 -4.48 18.44
CA VAL A 115 -4.39 -3.07 18.14
C VAL A 115 -4.18 -2.23 19.39
N LEU A 116 -4.30 -2.80 20.58
CA LEU A 116 -4.09 -2.09 21.85
C LEU A 116 -2.72 -1.42 21.95
N SER A 117 -1.71 -1.98 21.26
CA SER A 117 -0.36 -1.44 21.23
C SER A 117 -0.19 -0.27 20.25
N VAL A 118 -1.13 -0.07 19.32
CA VAL A 118 -1.04 0.99 18.30
C VAL A 118 -1.17 2.37 18.93
N ASP A 119 -1.98 2.51 19.96
CA ASP A 119 -2.14 3.77 20.69
C ASP A 119 -0.86 4.17 21.43
N LYS A 120 0.07 3.24 21.59
CA LYS A 120 1.37 3.49 22.21
C LYS A 120 2.46 3.83 21.18
N LEU A 121 2.16 3.70 19.89
CA LEU A 121 3.06 4.12 18.85
C LEU A 121 3.07 5.65 18.78
#